data_6d86f3fb6da6c022825ac6ca3b18c408
#
_entry.id   6d86f3fb6da6c022825ac6ca3b18c408
#
_cell.length_a   1.000
_cell.length_b   1.000
_cell.length_c   1.000
_cell.angle_alpha   90.00
_cell.angle_beta   90.00
_cell.angle_gamma   90.00
#
_symmetry.space_group_name_H-M   'P 1'
#
loop_
_entity.id
_entity.type
_entity.pdbx_description
1 polymer ?
#
loop_
_entity_poly.entity_id
_entity_poly.type
_entity_poly.pdbx_seq_one_letter_code
_entity_poly.pdbx_strand_id
1 'polypeptide(L)'
;MQTRTAGFLLVALSGASFGALGLFARLAYAAGTDMPTLLFLRFTLAGLVLAGVMVAKGGTWPRGRVLGGLVLLGALGYFTEGSAYFIALQHASAGLVALLLYLFPALVAIIQVALGREHLSRPRWLAVGLALCGTALTVDPGPDAELLGIGLGVLSAVIYALYVLSSARVVGPAGPLAASTVVPLSAGLAFGALMLVKGPSFPQTLGGWGAVAGLTLLSTVVAMLTFFAGLRRIGPVNTSLLSTLEPVMAVVLGAIFLGERLSLRQGLGGLLILVAVVVLARSDPGRPEAGVAGA
;
A
#
# COMPACT_ATOMS: atom_id res chain seq x y z
N MET A 1 20.85 -15.66 -1.43
CA MET A 1 21.01 -14.24 -1.83
C MET A 1 20.05 -13.82 -2.92
N GLN A 2 19.93 -14.52 -4.02
CA GLN A 2 19.06 -14.13 -5.15
C GLN A 2 17.57 -13.93 -4.80
N THR A 3 17.00 -14.77 -3.95
CA THR A 3 15.57 -14.68 -3.54
C THR A 3 15.28 -13.44 -2.71
N ARG A 4 16.21 -12.99 -1.86
CA ARG A 4 16.06 -11.79 -1.02
C ARG A 4 16.18 -10.53 -1.86
N THR A 5 17.22 -10.42 -2.70
CA THR A 5 17.37 -9.27 -3.62
C THR A 5 16.15 -9.12 -4.53
N ALA A 6 15.63 -10.23 -5.07
CA ALA A 6 14.39 -10.21 -5.83
C ALA A 6 13.20 -9.70 -4.99
N GLY A 7 13.13 -10.04 -3.69
CA GLY A 7 12.10 -9.53 -2.78
C GLY A 7 12.19 -8.01 -2.61
N PHE A 8 13.38 -7.46 -2.41
CA PHE A 8 13.61 -6.01 -2.31
C PHE A 8 13.21 -5.28 -3.60
N LEU A 9 13.62 -5.79 -4.77
CA LEU A 9 13.26 -5.20 -6.06
C LEU A 9 11.75 -5.24 -6.32
N LEU A 10 11.08 -6.33 -5.94
CA LEU A 10 9.63 -6.45 -6.09
C LEU A 10 8.89 -5.42 -5.22
N VAL A 11 9.29 -5.23 -3.97
CA VAL A 11 8.66 -4.23 -3.10
C VAL A 11 9.00 -2.81 -3.55
N ALA A 12 10.22 -2.55 -4.02
CA ALA A 12 10.58 -1.25 -4.58
C ALA A 12 9.73 -0.93 -5.83
N LEU A 13 9.53 -1.91 -6.73
CA LEU A 13 8.62 -1.78 -7.86
C LEU A 13 7.17 -1.55 -7.42
N SER A 14 6.72 -2.23 -6.36
CA SER A 14 5.41 -2.01 -5.76
C SER A 14 5.25 -0.58 -5.27
N GLY A 15 6.20 -0.09 -4.46
CA GLY A 15 6.18 1.28 -3.93
C GLY A 15 6.18 2.33 -5.05
N ALA A 16 7.01 2.13 -6.09
CA ALA A 16 7.00 3.00 -7.27
C ALA A 16 5.65 3.00 -7.99
N SER A 17 5.04 1.83 -8.12
CA SER A 17 3.73 1.68 -8.79
C SER A 17 2.59 2.28 -7.97
N PHE A 18 2.59 2.11 -6.63
CA PHE A 18 1.64 2.77 -5.74
C PHE A 18 1.82 4.28 -5.72
N GLY A 19 3.06 4.79 -5.82
CA GLY A 19 3.33 6.23 -5.90
C GLY A 19 2.64 6.94 -7.07
N ALA A 20 2.31 6.22 -8.15
CA ALA A 20 1.53 6.77 -9.26
C ALA A 20 0.01 6.87 -8.96
N LEU A 21 -0.46 6.30 -7.85
CA LEU A 21 -1.89 6.27 -7.50
C LEU A 21 -2.50 7.67 -7.43
N GLY A 22 -1.83 8.60 -6.74
CA GLY A 22 -2.31 9.97 -6.59
C GLY A 22 -2.47 10.71 -7.92
N LEU A 23 -1.54 10.50 -8.86
CA LEU A 23 -1.61 11.07 -10.21
C LEU A 23 -2.87 10.59 -10.95
N PHE A 24 -3.04 9.28 -11.05
CA PHE A 24 -4.20 8.72 -11.75
C PHE A 24 -5.53 9.03 -11.05
N ALA A 25 -5.57 9.04 -9.71
CA ALA A 25 -6.76 9.40 -8.96
C ALA A 25 -7.18 10.86 -9.25
N ARG A 26 -6.24 11.81 -9.25
CA ARG A 26 -6.52 13.22 -9.60
C ARG A 26 -7.10 13.36 -11.01
N LEU A 27 -6.51 12.65 -11.98
CA LEU A 27 -7.01 12.68 -13.37
C LEU A 27 -8.42 12.08 -13.48
N ALA A 28 -8.72 10.99 -12.76
CA ALA A 28 -10.04 10.38 -12.74
C ALA A 28 -11.09 11.31 -12.06
N TYR A 29 -10.73 11.95 -10.95
CA TYR A 29 -11.59 12.93 -10.27
C TYR A 29 -11.87 14.14 -11.14
N ALA A 30 -10.86 14.68 -11.83
CA ALA A 30 -11.03 15.77 -12.78
C ALA A 30 -11.97 15.40 -13.95
N ALA A 31 -12.10 14.10 -14.26
CA ALA A 31 -13.04 13.57 -15.25
C ALA A 31 -14.45 13.25 -14.67
N GLY A 32 -14.75 13.68 -13.45
CA GLY A 32 -16.07 13.55 -12.81
C GLY A 32 -16.33 12.24 -12.04
N THR A 33 -15.30 11.41 -11.83
CA THR A 33 -15.47 10.19 -11.03
C THR A 33 -15.42 10.52 -9.55
N ASP A 34 -16.30 9.91 -8.75
CA ASP A 34 -16.23 9.99 -7.29
C ASP A 34 -15.37 8.86 -6.68
N MET A 35 -15.07 8.98 -5.39
CA MET A 35 -14.18 8.02 -4.70
C MET A 35 -14.75 6.59 -4.68
N PRO A 36 -16.02 6.32 -4.29
CA PRO A 36 -16.55 4.97 -4.27
C PRO A 36 -16.52 4.29 -5.64
N THR A 37 -16.90 5.03 -6.70
CA THR A 37 -16.88 4.52 -8.07
C THR A 37 -15.45 4.23 -8.53
N LEU A 38 -14.50 5.13 -8.24
CA LEU A 38 -13.10 4.94 -8.60
C LEU A 38 -12.51 3.69 -7.92
N LEU A 39 -12.76 3.50 -6.63
CA LEU A 39 -12.24 2.34 -5.89
C LEU A 39 -12.93 1.03 -6.30
N PHE A 40 -14.24 1.08 -6.59
CA PHE A 40 -14.95 -0.05 -7.18
C PHE A 40 -14.32 -0.47 -8.51
N LEU A 41 -14.17 0.47 -9.45
CA LEU A 41 -13.57 0.20 -10.76
C LEU A 41 -12.13 -0.32 -10.62
N ARG A 42 -11.29 0.38 -9.86
CA ARG A 42 -9.90 0.01 -9.61
C ARG A 42 -9.77 -1.43 -9.13
N PHE A 43 -10.45 -1.78 -8.06
CA PHE A 43 -10.29 -3.08 -7.42
C PHE A 43 -10.98 -4.20 -8.19
N THR A 44 -12.16 -3.97 -8.73
CA THR A 44 -12.88 -4.97 -9.51
C THR A 44 -12.13 -5.31 -10.81
N LEU A 45 -11.74 -4.30 -11.58
CA LEU A 45 -11.01 -4.51 -12.82
C LEU A 45 -9.65 -5.16 -12.58
N ALA A 46 -8.91 -4.74 -11.55
CA ALA A 46 -7.62 -5.36 -11.21
C ALA A 46 -7.81 -6.83 -10.81
N GLY A 47 -8.80 -7.12 -10.00
CA GLY A 47 -9.13 -8.49 -9.59
C GLY A 47 -9.53 -9.37 -10.77
N LEU A 48 -10.32 -8.84 -11.71
CA LEU A 48 -10.72 -9.56 -12.93
C LEU A 48 -9.53 -9.83 -13.85
N VAL A 49 -8.65 -8.85 -14.06
CA VAL A 49 -7.39 -9.04 -14.83
C VAL A 49 -6.55 -10.15 -14.20
N LEU A 50 -6.33 -10.10 -12.90
CA LEU A 50 -5.53 -11.10 -12.18
C LEU A 50 -6.21 -12.47 -12.12
N ALA A 51 -7.55 -12.52 -12.05
CA ALA A 51 -8.32 -13.76 -12.17
C ALA A 51 -8.10 -14.40 -13.55
N GLY A 52 -8.16 -13.60 -14.62
CA GLY A 52 -7.85 -14.05 -15.97
C GLY A 52 -6.43 -14.61 -16.09
N VAL A 53 -5.43 -13.91 -15.53
CA VAL A 53 -4.04 -14.39 -15.48
C VAL A 53 -3.93 -15.68 -14.67
N MET A 54 -4.64 -15.79 -13.54
CA MET A 54 -4.62 -16.98 -12.70
C MET A 54 -5.19 -18.20 -13.42
N VAL A 55 -6.33 -18.02 -14.10
CA VAL A 55 -6.96 -19.08 -14.91
C VAL A 55 -6.06 -19.49 -16.07
N ALA A 56 -5.50 -18.52 -16.81
CA ALA A 56 -4.61 -18.78 -17.94
C ALA A 56 -3.33 -19.54 -17.56
N LYS A 57 -2.87 -19.36 -16.30
CA LYS A 57 -1.71 -20.08 -15.76
C LYS A 57 -2.08 -21.42 -15.08
N GLY A 58 -3.32 -21.86 -15.14
CA GLY A 58 -3.78 -23.06 -14.45
C GLY A 58 -3.71 -22.95 -12.92
N GLY A 59 -3.77 -21.72 -12.39
CA GLY A 59 -3.70 -21.47 -10.96
C GLY A 59 -4.95 -22.00 -10.22
N THR A 60 -4.75 -22.48 -9.00
CA THR A 60 -5.84 -22.98 -8.16
C THR A 60 -6.41 -21.88 -7.28
N TRP A 61 -7.73 -21.80 -7.21
CA TRP A 61 -8.42 -20.89 -6.30
C TRP A 61 -8.21 -21.33 -4.85
N PRO A 62 -7.83 -20.41 -3.95
CA PRO A 62 -7.74 -20.72 -2.53
C PRO A 62 -9.10 -21.14 -1.99
N ARG A 63 -9.10 -22.01 -0.97
CA ARG A 63 -10.32 -22.58 -0.37
C ARG A 63 -10.27 -22.49 1.16
N GLY A 64 -11.42 -22.68 1.79
CA GLY A 64 -11.55 -22.75 3.24
C GLY A 64 -10.99 -21.51 3.95
N ARG A 65 -10.22 -21.70 5.01
CA ARG A 65 -9.69 -20.61 5.86
C ARG A 65 -8.78 -19.64 5.11
N VAL A 66 -8.05 -20.11 4.10
CA VAL A 66 -7.16 -19.26 3.29
C VAL A 66 -8.00 -18.29 2.45
N LEU A 67 -9.04 -18.76 1.77
CA LEU A 67 -9.97 -17.90 1.03
C LEU A 67 -10.65 -16.90 1.98
N GLY A 68 -11.20 -17.37 3.11
CA GLY A 68 -11.81 -16.49 4.10
C GLY A 68 -10.88 -15.39 4.60
N GLY A 69 -9.61 -15.72 4.86
CA GLY A 69 -8.60 -14.75 5.25
C GLY A 69 -8.34 -13.69 4.17
N LEU A 70 -8.24 -14.08 2.91
CA LEU A 70 -8.05 -13.15 1.80
C LEU A 70 -9.28 -12.25 1.56
N VAL A 71 -10.48 -12.82 1.69
CA VAL A 71 -11.74 -12.05 1.60
C VAL A 71 -11.82 -11.02 2.73
N LEU A 72 -11.49 -11.39 3.96
CA LEU A 72 -11.46 -10.46 5.09
C LEU A 72 -10.41 -9.36 4.90
N LEU A 73 -9.24 -9.68 4.36
CA LEU A 73 -8.21 -8.68 4.04
C LEU A 73 -8.71 -7.64 3.02
N GLY A 74 -9.48 -8.05 2.01
CA GLY A 74 -10.04 -7.14 1.02
C GLY A 74 -11.28 -6.42 1.51
N ALA A 75 -12.33 -7.17 1.86
CA ALA A 75 -13.65 -6.62 2.17
C ALA A 75 -13.69 -5.88 3.52
N LEU A 76 -12.82 -6.22 4.47
CA LEU A 76 -12.74 -5.54 5.75
C LEU A 76 -11.45 -4.71 5.85
N GLY A 77 -10.28 -5.32 5.64
CA GLY A 77 -9.00 -4.64 5.81
C GLY A 77 -8.84 -3.42 4.89
N TYR A 78 -8.93 -3.61 3.59
CA TYR A 78 -8.81 -2.50 2.61
C TYR A 78 -9.99 -1.53 2.66
N PHE A 79 -11.21 -2.06 2.88
CA PHE A 79 -12.39 -1.19 2.95
C PHE A 79 -12.38 -0.29 4.17
N THR A 80 -12.06 -0.80 5.36
CA THR A 80 -12.04 0.02 6.59
C THR A 80 -10.85 0.97 6.61
N GLU A 81 -9.67 0.52 6.13
CA GLU A 81 -8.50 1.38 5.98
C GLU A 81 -8.79 2.54 5.03
N GLY A 82 -9.26 2.24 3.81
CA GLY A 82 -9.61 3.25 2.83
C GLY A 82 -10.71 4.19 3.33
N SER A 83 -11.73 3.67 3.98
CA SER A 83 -12.80 4.51 4.55
C SER A 83 -12.27 5.45 5.63
N ALA A 84 -11.45 4.96 6.57
CA ALA A 84 -10.83 5.80 7.59
C ALA A 84 -9.95 6.90 6.97
N TYR A 85 -9.13 6.53 5.99
CA TYR A 85 -8.28 7.46 5.25
C TYR A 85 -9.08 8.56 4.54
N PHE A 86 -10.11 8.18 3.77
CA PHE A 86 -10.90 9.15 3.00
C PHE A 86 -11.82 10.02 3.87
N ILE A 87 -12.30 9.52 5.01
CA ILE A 87 -13.02 10.35 5.99
C ILE A 87 -12.04 11.32 6.66
N ALA A 88 -10.82 10.88 7.01
CA ALA A 88 -9.78 11.75 7.55
C ALA A 88 -9.48 12.96 6.62
N LEU A 89 -9.50 12.75 5.29
CA LEU A 89 -9.30 13.81 4.29
C LEU A 89 -10.39 14.90 4.30
N GLN A 90 -11.54 14.65 4.92
CA GLN A 90 -12.60 15.67 5.07
C GLN A 90 -12.33 16.58 6.28
N HIS A 91 -11.43 16.18 7.20
CA HIS A 91 -11.17 16.83 8.47
C HIS A 91 -9.70 17.24 8.67
N ALA A 92 -8.83 16.93 7.70
CA ALA A 92 -7.42 17.28 7.73
C ALA A 92 -6.87 17.36 6.31
N SER A 93 -5.75 18.07 6.12
CA SER A 93 -5.10 18.18 4.83
C SER A 93 -4.61 16.81 4.32
N ALA A 94 -4.63 16.62 3.00
CA ALA A 94 -4.15 15.38 2.37
C ALA A 94 -2.71 15.03 2.77
N GLY A 95 -1.86 16.05 2.93
CA GLY A 95 -0.49 15.86 3.38
C GLY A 95 -0.43 15.30 4.80
N LEU A 96 -1.19 15.85 5.75
CA LEU A 96 -1.19 15.35 7.13
C LEU A 96 -1.73 13.92 7.22
N VAL A 97 -2.84 13.62 6.52
CA VAL A 97 -3.43 12.27 6.51
C VAL A 97 -2.45 11.25 5.93
N ALA A 98 -1.76 11.59 4.82
CA ALA A 98 -0.71 10.75 4.26
C ALA A 98 0.46 10.56 5.25
N LEU A 99 0.92 11.64 5.90
CA LEU A 99 1.98 11.54 6.92
C LEU A 99 1.59 10.60 8.07
N LEU A 100 0.34 10.71 8.55
CA LEU A 100 -0.17 9.84 9.60
C LEU A 100 -0.26 8.38 9.15
N LEU A 101 -0.71 8.12 7.93
CA LEU A 101 -0.70 6.78 7.35
C LEU A 101 0.72 6.18 7.35
N TYR A 102 1.73 6.96 6.96
CA TYR A 102 3.13 6.47 6.91
C TYR A 102 3.77 6.21 8.29
N LEU A 103 3.03 6.30 9.37
CA LEU A 103 3.42 5.71 10.66
C LEU A 103 3.35 4.16 10.64
N PHE A 104 2.62 3.56 9.67
CA PHE A 104 2.42 2.11 9.63
C PHE A 104 3.72 1.29 9.60
N PRO A 105 4.86 1.68 8.98
CA PRO A 105 6.08 0.88 9.02
C PRO A 105 6.66 0.78 10.43
N ALA A 106 6.60 1.85 11.20
CA ALA A 106 7.02 1.85 12.60
C ALA A 106 6.08 0.95 13.45
N LEU A 107 4.77 1.06 13.22
CA LEU A 107 3.79 0.20 13.90
C LEU A 107 4.01 -1.28 13.57
N VAL A 108 4.27 -1.64 12.31
CA VAL A 108 4.62 -3.01 11.91
C VAL A 108 5.86 -3.50 12.67
N ALA A 109 6.93 -2.67 12.71
CA ALA A 109 8.17 -3.00 13.40
C ALA A 109 7.95 -3.19 14.92
N ILE A 110 7.26 -2.24 15.56
CA ILE A 110 6.96 -2.30 17.00
C ILE A 110 6.11 -3.53 17.35
N ILE A 111 5.04 -3.79 16.58
CA ILE A 111 4.17 -4.95 16.82
C ILE A 111 4.94 -6.26 16.67
N GLN A 112 5.80 -6.39 15.66
CA GLN A 112 6.60 -7.62 15.47
C GLN A 112 7.58 -7.85 16.61
N VAL A 113 8.23 -6.79 17.11
CA VAL A 113 9.12 -6.88 18.28
C VAL A 113 8.33 -7.20 19.56
N ALA A 114 7.21 -6.49 19.79
CA ALA A 114 6.37 -6.71 20.97
C ALA A 114 5.78 -8.13 21.04
N LEU A 115 5.51 -8.74 19.89
CA LEU A 115 5.05 -10.13 19.78
C LEU A 115 6.20 -11.17 19.87
N GLY A 116 7.45 -10.72 20.06
CA GLY A 116 8.63 -11.60 20.09
C GLY A 116 8.92 -12.33 18.78
N ARG A 117 8.35 -11.87 17.68
CA ARG A 117 8.47 -12.51 16.35
C ARG A 117 9.68 -12.05 15.56
N GLU A 118 10.19 -10.87 15.87
CA GLU A 118 11.36 -10.29 15.23
C GLU A 118 12.21 -9.51 16.22
N HIS A 119 13.53 -9.59 16.05
CA HIS A 119 14.50 -8.76 16.76
C HIS A 119 15.10 -7.78 15.77
N LEU A 120 14.80 -6.48 15.94
CA LEU A 120 15.37 -5.47 15.10
C LEU A 120 16.77 -5.08 15.59
N SER A 121 17.76 -5.23 14.72
CA SER A 121 19.12 -4.71 14.95
C SER A 121 19.13 -3.17 14.96
N ARG A 122 20.16 -2.57 15.57
CA ARG A 122 20.33 -1.12 15.58
C ARG A 122 20.23 -0.46 14.19
N PRO A 123 20.84 -1.01 13.11
CA PRO A 123 20.67 -0.45 11.78
C PRO A 123 19.23 -0.46 11.27
N ARG A 124 18.43 -1.47 11.63
CA ARG A 124 17.01 -1.52 11.23
C ARG A 124 16.18 -0.46 11.94
N TRP A 125 16.42 -0.23 13.24
CA TRP A 125 15.79 0.89 13.96
C TRP A 125 16.19 2.25 13.38
N LEU A 126 17.46 2.40 13.00
CA LEU A 126 17.91 3.59 12.28
C LEU A 126 17.16 3.77 10.95
N ALA A 127 16.99 2.69 10.17
CA ALA A 127 16.21 2.74 8.92
C ALA A 127 14.76 3.16 9.17
N VAL A 128 14.11 2.66 10.23
CA VAL A 128 12.75 3.10 10.63
C VAL A 128 12.74 4.60 10.92
N GLY A 129 13.68 5.10 11.73
CA GLY A 129 13.77 6.52 12.08
C GLY A 129 14.03 7.40 10.85
N LEU A 130 14.97 7.02 9.98
CA LEU A 130 15.26 7.75 8.74
C LEU A 130 14.06 7.77 7.79
N ALA A 131 13.34 6.66 7.65
CA ALA A 131 12.14 6.57 6.82
C ALA A 131 11.03 7.50 7.34
N LEU A 132 10.77 7.50 8.65
CA LEU A 132 9.77 8.39 9.28
C LEU A 132 10.16 9.86 9.13
N CYS A 133 11.41 10.22 9.43
CA CYS A 133 11.89 11.60 9.26
C CYS A 133 11.84 12.04 7.80
N GLY A 134 12.25 11.15 6.88
CA GLY A 134 12.20 11.42 5.44
C GLY A 134 10.76 11.62 4.96
N THR A 135 9.82 10.78 5.38
CA THR A 135 8.40 10.93 5.06
C THR A 135 7.85 12.25 5.62
N ALA A 136 8.18 12.60 6.87
CA ALA A 136 7.77 13.86 7.49
C ALA A 136 8.28 15.09 6.74
N LEU A 137 9.45 15.01 6.11
CA LEU A 137 9.98 16.08 5.27
C LEU A 137 9.37 16.08 3.86
N THR A 138 9.02 14.91 3.31
CA THR A 138 8.46 14.79 1.95
C THR A 138 7.03 15.30 1.87
N VAL A 139 6.26 15.13 2.95
CA VAL A 139 4.85 15.48 3.03
C VAL A 139 4.68 16.89 3.63
N ASP A 140 3.76 17.69 3.05
CA ASP A 140 3.35 18.97 3.63
C ASP A 140 2.05 18.77 4.45
N PRO A 141 2.10 18.91 5.79
CA PRO A 141 0.94 18.64 6.65
C PRO A 141 -0.20 19.66 6.51
N GLY A 142 0.06 20.85 5.89
CA GLY A 142 -0.94 21.92 5.82
C GLY A 142 -1.27 22.56 7.19
N PRO A 143 -1.98 23.69 7.19
CA PRO A 143 -2.18 24.47 8.42
C PRO A 143 -3.32 23.97 9.31
N ASP A 144 -4.37 23.34 8.76
CA ASP A 144 -5.62 23.05 9.47
C ASP A 144 -5.85 21.54 9.61
N ALA A 145 -6.04 21.11 10.87
CA ALA A 145 -6.39 19.73 11.16
C ALA A 145 -7.35 19.65 12.35
N GLU A 146 -8.49 19.04 12.14
CA GLU A 146 -9.40 18.68 13.23
C GLU A 146 -8.89 17.41 13.93
N LEU A 147 -9.16 17.31 15.24
CA LEU A 147 -8.76 16.14 16.05
C LEU A 147 -9.33 14.83 15.48
N LEU A 148 -10.52 14.86 14.89
CA LEU A 148 -11.15 13.72 14.22
C LEU A 148 -10.33 13.25 13.01
N GLY A 149 -9.85 14.19 12.17
CA GLY A 149 -9.00 13.88 11.02
C GLY A 149 -7.67 13.23 11.43
N ILE A 150 -7.03 13.76 12.48
CA ILE A 150 -5.81 13.20 13.06
C ILE A 150 -6.09 11.77 13.59
N GLY A 151 -7.16 11.59 14.38
CA GLY A 151 -7.53 10.29 14.95
C GLY A 151 -7.81 9.23 13.88
N LEU A 152 -8.52 9.59 12.82
CA LEU A 152 -8.83 8.70 11.69
C LEU A 152 -7.57 8.40 10.85
N GLY A 153 -6.67 9.37 10.67
CA GLY A 153 -5.39 9.14 9.99
C GLY A 153 -4.49 8.15 10.74
N VAL A 154 -4.40 8.27 12.07
CA VAL A 154 -3.68 7.30 12.92
C VAL A 154 -4.38 5.94 12.89
N LEU A 155 -5.72 5.89 12.95
CA LEU A 155 -6.49 4.65 12.85
C LEU A 155 -6.24 3.94 11.51
N SER A 156 -6.19 4.69 10.40
CA SER A 156 -5.82 4.16 9.08
C SER A 156 -4.43 3.50 9.10
N ALA A 157 -3.43 4.13 9.72
CA ALA A 157 -2.09 3.55 9.88
C ALA A 157 -2.11 2.25 10.70
N VAL A 158 -2.87 2.21 11.79
CA VAL A 158 -3.02 0.99 12.62
C VAL A 158 -3.67 -0.13 11.83
N ILE A 159 -4.78 0.15 11.15
CA ILE A 159 -5.47 -0.83 10.30
C ILE A 159 -4.54 -1.33 9.20
N TYR A 160 -3.78 -0.43 8.55
CA TYR A 160 -2.87 -0.82 7.49
C TYR A 160 -1.68 -1.66 8.01
N ALA A 161 -1.14 -1.34 9.19
CA ALA A 161 -0.13 -2.16 9.85
C ALA A 161 -0.65 -3.59 10.14
N LEU A 162 -1.87 -3.71 10.68
CA LEU A 162 -2.52 -5.00 10.92
C LEU A 162 -2.81 -5.74 9.61
N TYR A 163 -3.19 -5.02 8.55
CA TYR A 163 -3.37 -5.58 7.22
C TYR A 163 -2.07 -6.20 6.69
N VAL A 164 -0.93 -5.49 6.76
CA VAL A 164 0.39 -5.98 6.31
C VAL A 164 0.79 -7.22 7.11
N LEU A 165 0.63 -7.19 8.44
CA LEU A 165 0.97 -8.32 9.32
C LEU A 165 0.08 -9.55 9.08
N SER A 166 -1.21 -9.34 8.86
CA SER A 166 -2.17 -10.39 8.56
C SER A 166 -1.94 -10.96 7.16
N SER A 167 -1.62 -10.10 6.18
CA SER A 167 -1.26 -10.51 4.82
C SER A 167 -0.06 -11.43 4.80
N ALA A 168 0.96 -11.19 5.62
CA ALA A 168 2.15 -12.03 5.69
C ALA A 168 1.82 -13.49 6.07
N ARG A 169 0.77 -13.71 6.89
CA ARG A 169 0.32 -15.05 7.29
C ARG A 169 -0.51 -15.76 6.23
N VAL A 170 -1.36 -15.02 5.51
CA VAL A 170 -2.33 -15.58 4.57
C VAL A 170 -1.73 -15.75 3.17
N VAL A 171 -0.83 -14.86 2.76
CA VAL A 171 -0.19 -14.89 1.44
C VAL A 171 0.76 -16.08 1.27
N GLY A 172 1.38 -16.55 2.36
CA GLY A 172 2.27 -17.73 2.33
C GLY A 172 1.59 -18.94 1.67
N PRO A 173 0.51 -19.46 2.27
CA PRO A 173 -0.22 -20.63 1.74
C PRO A 173 -1.04 -20.32 0.48
N ALA A 174 -1.55 -19.09 0.29
CA ALA A 174 -2.33 -18.72 -0.90
C ALA A 174 -1.48 -18.54 -2.15
N GLY A 175 -0.26 -18.06 -1.99
CA GLY A 175 0.57 -17.53 -3.07
C GLY A 175 0.22 -16.09 -3.47
N PRO A 176 1.21 -15.34 -4.01
CA PRO A 176 1.03 -13.93 -4.34
C PRO A 176 -0.06 -13.66 -5.38
N LEU A 177 -0.16 -14.50 -6.41
CA LEU A 177 -1.15 -14.32 -7.48
C LEU A 177 -2.58 -14.48 -6.96
N ALA A 178 -2.85 -15.53 -6.18
CA ALA A 178 -4.18 -15.75 -5.61
C ALA A 178 -4.55 -14.63 -4.61
N ALA A 179 -3.59 -14.17 -3.78
CA ALA A 179 -3.81 -13.05 -2.88
C ALA A 179 -4.12 -11.76 -3.65
N SER A 180 -3.33 -11.43 -4.67
CA SER A 180 -3.55 -10.26 -5.52
C SER A 180 -4.83 -10.33 -6.36
N THR A 181 -5.43 -11.51 -6.50
CA THR A 181 -6.73 -11.70 -7.16
C THR A 181 -7.88 -11.52 -6.18
N VAL A 182 -7.86 -12.27 -5.06
CA VAL A 182 -9.01 -12.33 -4.15
C VAL A 182 -9.15 -11.05 -3.33
N VAL A 183 -8.04 -10.48 -2.86
CA VAL A 183 -8.08 -9.24 -2.04
C VAL A 183 -8.73 -8.08 -2.79
N PRO A 184 -8.31 -7.71 -4.03
CA PRO A 184 -8.98 -6.61 -4.72
C PRO A 184 -10.41 -6.97 -5.15
N LEU A 185 -10.73 -8.20 -5.54
CA LEU A 185 -12.13 -8.56 -5.83
C LEU A 185 -13.03 -8.34 -4.62
N SER A 186 -12.59 -8.73 -3.44
CA SER A 186 -13.33 -8.55 -2.20
C SER A 186 -13.47 -7.08 -1.81
N ALA A 187 -12.40 -6.28 -1.97
CA ALA A 187 -12.45 -4.84 -1.77
C ALA A 187 -13.38 -4.17 -2.80
N GLY A 188 -13.31 -4.61 -4.07
CA GLY A 188 -14.18 -4.13 -5.14
C GLY A 188 -15.66 -4.37 -4.83
N LEU A 189 -16.02 -5.54 -4.30
CA LEU A 189 -17.39 -5.82 -3.87
C LEU A 189 -17.85 -4.87 -2.74
N ALA A 190 -17.01 -4.63 -1.74
CA ALA A 190 -17.33 -3.73 -0.63
C ALA A 190 -17.49 -2.27 -1.10
N PHE A 191 -16.58 -1.77 -1.93
CA PHE A 191 -16.70 -0.43 -2.52
C PHE A 191 -17.83 -0.34 -3.55
N GLY A 192 -18.16 -1.44 -4.25
CA GLY A 192 -19.32 -1.53 -5.13
C GLY A 192 -20.63 -1.35 -4.37
N ALA A 193 -20.77 -1.97 -3.20
CA ALA A 193 -21.92 -1.75 -2.33
C ALA A 193 -22.02 -0.28 -1.89
N LEU A 194 -20.89 0.34 -1.50
CA LEU A 194 -20.85 1.76 -1.14
C LEU A 194 -21.20 2.67 -2.33
N MET A 195 -20.68 2.37 -3.52
CA MET A 195 -21.01 3.07 -4.77
C MET A 195 -22.50 3.03 -5.06
N LEU A 196 -23.15 1.85 -4.93
CA LEU A 196 -24.59 1.73 -5.17
C LEU A 196 -25.44 2.54 -4.18
N VAL A 197 -25.00 2.65 -2.93
CA VAL A 197 -25.67 3.46 -1.90
C VAL A 197 -25.55 4.96 -2.18
N LYS A 198 -24.36 5.41 -2.64
CA LYS A 198 -24.09 6.83 -2.89
C LYS A 198 -24.51 7.31 -4.28
N GLY A 199 -24.77 6.39 -5.20
CA GLY A 199 -24.96 6.66 -6.63
C GLY A 199 -23.62 6.68 -7.39
N PRO A 200 -23.52 5.96 -8.52
CA PRO A 200 -22.28 5.87 -9.29
C PRO A 200 -21.99 7.15 -10.06
N SER A 201 -20.74 7.59 -10.08
CA SER A 201 -20.21 8.69 -10.90
C SER A 201 -19.05 8.19 -11.75
N PHE A 202 -19.34 7.75 -12.98
CA PHE A 202 -18.33 7.22 -13.91
C PHE A 202 -17.56 8.34 -14.62
N PRO A 203 -16.31 8.08 -15.10
CA PRO A 203 -15.53 9.06 -15.86
C PRO A 203 -16.28 9.54 -17.10
N GLN A 204 -16.34 10.86 -17.29
CA GLN A 204 -17.05 11.50 -18.40
C GLN A 204 -16.19 11.66 -19.66
N THR A 205 -14.88 11.39 -19.59
CA THR A 205 -13.94 11.59 -20.68
C THR A 205 -13.10 10.33 -20.95
N LEU A 206 -12.60 10.19 -22.18
CA LEU A 206 -11.68 9.10 -22.53
C LEU A 206 -10.39 9.16 -21.69
N GLY A 207 -9.89 10.37 -21.40
CA GLY A 207 -8.74 10.57 -20.52
C GLY A 207 -8.99 10.06 -19.10
N GLY A 208 -10.22 10.25 -18.57
CA GLY A 208 -10.63 9.70 -17.28
C GLY A 208 -10.63 8.16 -17.26
N TRP A 209 -11.12 7.52 -18.30
CA TRP A 209 -11.03 6.07 -18.46
C TRP A 209 -9.59 5.59 -18.61
N GLY A 210 -8.73 6.35 -19.32
CA GLY A 210 -7.29 6.10 -19.37
C GLY A 210 -6.63 6.18 -17.99
N ALA A 211 -7.03 7.14 -17.16
CA ALA A 211 -6.56 7.25 -15.78
C ALA A 211 -7.02 6.05 -14.91
N VAL A 212 -8.27 5.61 -15.04
CA VAL A 212 -8.77 4.38 -14.38
C VAL A 212 -7.98 3.16 -14.83
N ALA A 213 -7.68 3.02 -16.12
CA ALA A 213 -6.87 1.92 -16.63
C ALA A 213 -5.44 1.95 -16.08
N GLY A 214 -4.78 3.12 -16.04
CA GLY A 214 -3.47 3.30 -15.43
C GLY A 214 -3.46 2.96 -13.94
N LEU A 215 -4.47 3.46 -13.21
CA LEU A 215 -4.67 3.14 -11.79
C LEU A 215 -4.86 1.65 -11.56
N THR A 216 -5.65 1.00 -12.40
CA THR A 216 -5.93 -0.44 -12.32
C THR A 216 -4.69 -1.27 -12.62
N LEU A 217 -4.03 -1.03 -13.76
CA LEU A 217 -2.94 -1.88 -14.22
C LEU A 217 -1.63 -1.61 -13.45
N LEU A 218 -1.23 -0.34 -13.34
CA LEU A 218 0.03 0.00 -12.69
C LEU A 218 -0.11 0.02 -11.17
N SER A 219 -1.00 0.88 -10.66
CA SER A 219 -1.11 1.12 -9.21
C SER A 219 -1.97 0.10 -8.47
N THR A 220 -2.45 -0.96 -9.13
CA THR A 220 -3.15 -2.05 -8.46
C THR A 220 -2.62 -3.42 -8.90
N VAL A 221 -2.70 -3.80 -10.17
CA VAL A 221 -2.27 -5.13 -10.63
C VAL A 221 -0.77 -5.33 -10.38
N VAL A 222 0.08 -4.46 -10.94
CA VAL A 222 1.53 -4.55 -10.76
C VAL A 222 1.90 -4.34 -9.29
N ALA A 223 1.36 -3.29 -8.68
CA ALA A 223 1.68 -2.92 -7.30
C ALA A 223 1.36 -4.04 -6.31
N MET A 224 0.14 -4.57 -6.30
CA MET A 224 -0.27 -5.62 -5.36
C MET A 224 0.42 -6.96 -5.61
N LEU A 225 0.59 -7.35 -6.89
CA LEU A 225 1.27 -8.60 -7.22
C LEU A 225 2.73 -8.58 -6.75
N THR A 226 3.44 -7.48 -6.98
CA THR A 226 4.84 -7.31 -6.56
C THR A 226 4.95 -7.09 -5.05
N PHE A 227 3.98 -6.41 -4.41
CA PHE A 227 3.89 -6.29 -2.96
C PHE A 227 3.79 -7.65 -2.28
N PHE A 228 2.79 -8.46 -2.62
CA PHE A 228 2.61 -9.78 -2.00
C PHE A 228 3.75 -10.76 -2.35
N ALA A 229 4.30 -10.66 -3.57
CA ALA A 229 5.45 -11.47 -3.95
C ALA A 229 6.71 -11.08 -3.15
N GLY A 230 6.90 -9.82 -2.87
CA GLY A 230 7.97 -9.31 -2.01
C GLY A 230 7.73 -9.63 -0.54
N LEU A 231 6.53 -9.36 -0.03
CA LEU A 231 6.14 -9.64 1.36
C LEU A 231 6.44 -11.10 1.76
N ARG A 232 6.13 -12.04 0.87
CA ARG A 232 6.43 -13.47 1.09
C ARG A 232 7.94 -13.76 1.16
N ARG A 233 8.79 -12.93 0.53
CA ARG A 233 10.24 -13.16 0.45
C ARG A 233 11.04 -12.47 1.56
N ILE A 234 10.63 -11.25 1.93
CA ILE A 234 11.42 -10.41 2.85
C ILE A 234 10.69 -10.05 4.15
N GLY A 235 9.47 -10.56 4.34
CA GLY A 235 8.67 -10.37 5.55
C GLY A 235 8.05 -8.97 5.69
N PRO A 236 7.19 -8.79 6.71
CA PRO A 236 6.37 -7.59 6.86
C PRO A 236 7.16 -6.33 7.19
N VAL A 237 8.18 -6.41 8.06
CA VAL A 237 8.98 -5.24 8.47
C VAL A 237 9.77 -4.67 7.28
N ASN A 238 10.49 -5.52 6.53
CA ASN A 238 11.24 -5.05 5.37
C ASN A 238 10.32 -4.51 4.27
N THR A 239 9.17 -5.17 4.05
CA THR A 239 8.17 -4.73 3.08
C THR A 239 7.59 -3.37 3.45
N SER A 240 7.17 -3.17 4.70
CA SER A 240 6.60 -1.90 5.14
C SER A 240 7.60 -0.74 5.05
N LEU A 241 8.87 -0.97 5.42
CA LEU A 241 9.91 0.04 5.29
C LEU A 241 10.21 0.40 3.82
N LEU A 242 10.25 -0.58 2.92
CA LEU A 242 10.45 -0.32 1.49
C LEU A 242 9.27 0.38 0.84
N SER A 243 8.05 0.20 1.37
CA SER A 243 6.86 0.91 0.89
C SER A 243 6.95 2.42 1.09
N THR A 244 7.86 2.92 1.94
CA THR A 244 8.14 4.37 2.07
C THR A 244 8.77 4.99 0.80
N LEU A 245 9.13 4.20 -0.21
CA LEU A 245 9.45 4.72 -1.54
C LEU A 245 8.24 5.32 -2.26
N GLU A 246 7.03 4.96 -1.88
CA GLU A 246 5.78 5.46 -2.47
C GLU A 246 5.68 6.99 -2.45
N PRO A 247 5.84 7.71 -1.31
CA PRO A 247 5.81 9.17 -1.30
C PRO A 247 6.91 9.82 -2.13
N VAL A 248 8.08 9.20 -2.22
CA VAL A 248 9.17 9.69 -3.09
C VAL A 248 8.71 9.65 -4.56
N MET A 249 8.13 8.54 -4.99
CA MET A 249 7.62 8.39 -6.35
C MET A 249 6.43 9.31 -6.61
N ALA A 250 5.54 9.50 -5.65
CA ALA A 250 4.41 10.43 -5.77
C ALA A 250 4.89 11.87 -6.03
N VAL A 251 5.90 12.32 -5.28
CA VAL A 251 6.50 13.65 -5.46
C VAL A 251 7.20 13.77 -6.82
N VAL A 252 7.96 12.76 -7.25
CA VAL A 252 8.63 12.75 -8.55
C VAL A 252 7.61 12.80 -9.70
N LEU A 253 6.56 11.98 -9.63
CA LEU A 253 5.52 11.96 -10.66
C LEU A 253 4.69 13.24 -10.67
N GLY A 254 4.41 13.84 -9.50
CA GLY A 254 3.78 15.16 -9.38
C GLY A 254 4.59 16.25 -10.09
N ALA A 255 5.90 16.26 -9.88
CA ALA A 255 6.80 17.20 -10.54
C ALA A 255 6.82 17.02 -12.08
N ILE A 256 6.91 15.77 -12.55
CA ILE A 256 7.04 15.48 -13.99
C ILE A 256 5.71 15.71 -14.74
N PHE A 257 4.59 15.22 -14.21
CA PHE A 257 3.32 15.17 -14.93
C PHE A 257 2.34 16.28 -14.54
N LEU A 258 2.46 16.84 -13.32
CA LEU A 258 1.55 17.90 -12.84
C LEU A 258 2.26 19.26 -12.77
N GLY A 259 3.54 19.34 -13.12
CA GLY A 259 4.32 20.57 -13.08
C GLY A 259 4.56 21.12 -11.66
N GLU A 260 4.45 20.26 -10.64
CA GLU A 260 4.68 20.65 -9.25
C GLU A 260 6.17 20.93 -9.03
N ARG A 261 6.48 22.04 -8.34
CA ARG A 261 7.87 22.38 -8.02
C ARG A 261 8.34 21.59 -6.79
N LEU A 262 9.42 20.86 -6.96
CA LEU A 262 10.09 20.18 -5.84
C LEU A 262 10.68 21.22 -4.87
N SER A 263 10.21 21.21 -3.63
CA SER A 263 10.84 21.98 -2.58
C SER A 263 12.12 21.30 -2.10
N LEU A 264 13.08 22.11 -1.57
CA LEU A 264 14.30 21.56 -0.95
C LEU A 264 13.97 20.56 0.17
N ARG A 265 12.92 20.83 0.94
CA ARG A 265 12.42 19.96 2.01
C ARG A 265 12.00 18.58 1.47
N GLN A 266 11.25 18.54 0.36
CA GLN A 266 10.85 17.29 -0.29
C GLN A 266 12.06 16.52 -0.86
N GLY A 267 13.03 17.23 -1.43
CA GLY A 267 14.28 16.62 -1.91
C GLY A 267 15.09 15.98 -0.79
N LEU A 268 15.26 16.67 0.35
CA LEU A 268 15.92 16.13 1.53
C LEU A 268 15.16 14.95 2.14
N GLY A 269 13.83 15.03 2.21
CA GLY A 269 12.97 13.93 2.68
C GLY A 269 13.11 12.68 1.82
N GLY A 270 13.05 12.83 0.50
CA GLY A 270 13.27 11.74 -0.45
C GLY A 270 14.66 11.10 -0.30
N LEU A 271 15.70 11.92 -0.12
CA LEU A 271 17.07 11.43 0.12
C LEU A 271 17.15 10.60 1.41
N LEU A 272 16.54 11.05 2.51
CA LEU A 272 16.52 10.28 3.76
C LEU A 272 15.82 8.93 3.60
N ILE A 273 14.70 8.88 2.85
CA ILE A 273 14.01 7.62 2.55
C ILE A 273 14.93 6.68 1.74
N LEU A 274 15.60 7.19 0.71
CA LEU A 274 16.55 6.39 -0.07
C LEU A 274 17.70 5.86 0.78
N VAL A 275 18.26 6.68 1.69
CA VAL A 275 19.28 6.25 2.66
C VAL A 275 18.72 5.15 3.58
N ALA A 276 17.49 5.30 4.09
CA ALA A 276 16.82 4.28 4.91
C ALA A 276 16.73 2.93 4.17
N VAL A 277 16.34 2.96 2.89
CA VAL A 277 16.26 1.76 2.04
C VAL A 277 17.63 1.11 1.87
N VAL A 278 18.70 1.89 1.64
CA VAL A 278 20.06 1.38 1.52
C VAL A 278 20.56 0.77 2.83
N VAL A 279 20.32 1.44 3.97
CA VAL A 279 20.66 0.92 5.30
C VAL A 279 19.93 -0.40 5.56
N LEU A 280 18.63 -0.48 5.24
CA LEU A 280 17.85 -1.69 5.37
C LEU A 280 18.36 -2.83 4.49
N ALA A 281 18.69 -2.55 3.23
CA ALA A 281 19.19 -3.54 2.28
C ALA A 281 20.55 -4.12 2.70
N ARG A 282 21.41 -3.30 3.35
CA ARG A 282 22.71 -3.70 3.87
C ARG A 282 22.68 -4.29 5.28
N SER A 283 21.57 -4.11 6.00
CA SER A 283 21.41 -4.71 7.33
C SER A 283 21.44 -6.22 7.22
N ASP A 284 22.12 -6.86 8.17
CA ASP A 284 22.29 -8.30 8.21
C ASP A 284 20.96 -9.05 8.04
N PRO A 285 20.92 -10.15 7.28
CA PRO A 285 19.75 -11.01 7.24
C PRO A 285 19.54 -11.56 8.65
N GLY A 286 18.57 -11.03 9.37
CA GLY A 286 18.10 -11.70 10.57
C GLY A 286 17.90 -13.17 10.22
N ARG A 287 18.29 -14.08 11.12
CA ARG A 287 18.14 -15.53 10.96
C ARG A 287 16.77 -15.83 10.32
N PRO A 288 16.70 -16.76 9.36
CA PRO A 288 15.41 -17.21 8.85
C PRO A 288 14.51 -17.53 10.05
N GLU A 289 13.26 -17.12 10.02
CA GLU A 289 12.26 -17.52 10.99
C GLU A 289 12.29 -19.05 11.10
N ALA A 290 13.00 -19.58 12.11
CA ALA A 290 12.85 -20.94 12.57
C ALA A 290 11.54 -20.94 13.35
N GLY A 291 10.46 -21.39 12.72
CA GLY A 291 9.26 -21.65 13.48
C GLY A 291 7.92 -21.28 12.88
N VAL A 292 7.60 -21.78 11.71
CA VAL A 292 6.20 -22.16 11.39
C VAL A 292 6.24 -23.53 10.69
N ALA A 293 6.92 -24.48 11.34
CA ALA A 293 6.73 -25.90 11.10
C ALA A 293 6.41 -26.50 12.48
N GLY A 294 5.14 -26.67 12.77
CA GLY A 294 4.69 -27.43 13.92
C GLY A 294 3.82 -26.65 14.92
N ALA A 295 2.55 -26.47 14.63
CA ALA A 295 1.41 -26.63 15.53
C ALA A 295 0.12 -26.68 14.68
#